data_0f950104c215e902e6664217402a86d1
#
_entry.id   0f950104c215e902e6664217402a86d1
#
_cell.length_a   1.000
_cell.length_b   1.000
_cell.length_c   1.000
_cell.angle_alpha   90.00
_cell.angle_beta   90.00
_cell.angle_gamma   90.00
#
_symmetry.space_group_name_H-M   'P 1'
#
loop_
_entity.id
_entity.type
_entity.pdbx_description
1 polymer ?
#
loop_
_entity_poly.entity_id
_entity_poly.type
_entity_poly.pdbx_seq_one_letter_code
_entity_poly.pdbx_strand_id
1 'polypeptide(L)'
;VVGADQHASRQAQQPYIGYRLAAAGREVAEDARLALLEQIFDPLSRRRRDMVQPGWRCLEVGAGRGSMAVWLAQRVGPSGHVVATDVDVGYLEQLDLPNLEVVQHNILEDPLELLRPGSFDVVCSRLLLFHLVGRQEKAIARMAQCLRPGGWLIDEDADWGTPGSVDPSHPGHQVYHDAWRNGDWWISRGYDPVFGRKLPALFERCGLEEIRHEASTEVVRGGSPWGRWFAETLEVMNTLGGGAASEVQQREHERIVATFADPSTWVLRELLHACWGRRAGQGA
;
A
#
# COMPACT_ATOMS: atom_id res chain seq x y z
N VAL A 1 29.86 -7.84 19.57
CA VAL A 1 28.68 -6.98 19.69
C VAL A 1 28.96 -5.63 18.98
N VAL A 2 29.34 -5.62 17.68
CA VAL A 2 29.55 -4.37 16.91
C VAL A 2 28.98 -4.47 15.48
N GLY A 3 28.21 -5.53 15.17
CA GLY A 3 27.70 -5.77 13.82
C GLY A 3 26.24 -5.39 13.55
N ALA A 4 25.42 -5.17 14.59
CA ALA A 4 23.97 -4.96 14.42
C ALA A 4 23.59 -3.51 14.07
N ASP A 5 24.33 -2.52 14.55
CA ASP A 5 24.01 -1.10 14.32
C ASP A 5 24.35 -0.57 12.91
N GLN A 6 25.30 -1.21 12.21
CA GLN A 6 25.65 -0.78 10.85
C GLN A 6 24.69 -1.31 9.77
N HIS A 7 23.94 -2.39 10.06
CA HIS A 7 22.89 -2.86 9.14
C HIS A 7 21.61 -2.04 9.25
N ALA A 8 21.23 -1.62 10.44
CA ALA A 8 20.05 -0.79 10.67
C ALA A 8 20.18 0.60 10.02
N SER A 9 21.39 1.19 10.04
CA SER A 9 21.61 2.53 9.45
C SER A 9 21.69 2.54 7.93
N ARG A 10 21.97 1.41 7.27
CA ARG A 10 21.92 1.30 5.79
C ARG A 10 20.53 1.00 5.24
N GLN A 11 19.62 0.41 6.03
CA GLN A 11 18.23 0.18 5.64
C GLN A 11 17.39 1.47 5.64
N ALA A 12 17.83 2.52 6.35
CA ALA A 12 17.08 3.77 6.51
C ALA A 12 16.99 4.66 5.24
N GLN A 13 17.59 4.26 4.10
CA GLN A 13 17.67 5.09 2.89
C GLN A 13 17.35 4.35 1.59
N GLN A 14 16.63 3.24 1.62
CA GLN A 14 16.23 2.63 0.35
C GLN A 14 14.96 3.33 -0.17
N PRO A 15 15.01 3.96 -1.36
CA PRO A 15 13.82 4.58 -1.94
C PRO A 15 12.77 3.52 -2.26
N TYR A 16 11.50 3.93 -2.18
CA TYR A 16 10.34 3.15 -2.63
C TYR A 16 10.56 2.54 -4.03
N ILE A 17 9.93 1.40 -4.34
CA ILE A 17 10.08 0.72 -5.65
C ILE A 17 9.79 1.63 -6.83
N GLY A 18 8.74 2.46 -6.78
CA GLY A 18 8.39 3.39 -7.84
C GLY A 18 9.55 4.32 -8.21
N TYR A 19 10.25 4.86 -7.21
CA TYR A 19 11.47 5.67 -7.44
C TYR A 19 12.60 4.91 -8.11
N ARG A 20 12.77 3.63 -7.78
CA ARG A 20 13.80 2.80 -8.39
C ARG A 20 13.47 2.48 -9.84
N LEU A 21 12.17 2.36 -10.17
CA LEU A 21 11.73 2.12 -11.54
C LEU A 21 11.86 3.36 -12.42
N ALA A 22 11.44 4.52 -11.92
CA ALA A 22 11.62 5.80 -12.60
C ALA A 22 13.10 6.08 -12.84
N ALA A 23 13.94 5.94 -11.82
CA ALA A 23 15.40 6.09 -11.95
C ALA A 23 16.04 5.08 -12.92
N ALA A 24 15.39 3.95 -13.21
CA ALA A 24 15.86 2.95 -14.18
C ALA A 24 15.31 3.16 -15.60
N GLY A 25 14.60 4.27 -15.88
CA GLY A 25 14.00 4.55 -17.19
C GLY A 25 12.81 3.66 -17.54
N ARG A 26 12.09 3.15 -16.55
CA ARG A 26 10.90 2.27 -16.69
C ARG A 26 9.59 2.98 -16.36
N GLU A 27 9.54 4.28 -16.49
CA GLU A 27 8.36 5.12 -16.14
C GLU A 27 7.07 4.66 -16.79
N VAL A 28 7.11 4.30 -18.09
CA VAL A 28 5.93 3.84 -18.85
C VAL A 28 5.40 2.50 -18.30
N ALA A 29 6.30 1.59 -17.93
CA ALA A 29 5.90 0.30 -17.35
C ALA A 29 5.32 0.48 -15.94
N GLU A 30 5.86 1.40 -15.14
CA GLU A 30 5.34 1.73 -13.82
C GLU A 30 3.98 2.39 -13.90
N ASP A 31 3.76 3.32 -14.84
CA ASP A 31 2.46 3.94 -15.08
C ASP A 31 1.39 2.90 -15.40
N ALA A 32 1.68 1.96 -16.31
CA ALA A 32 0.77 0.87 -16.66
C ALA A 32 0.47 -0.04 -15.47
N ARG A 33 1.48 -0.38 -14.65
CA ARG A 33 1.33 -1.20 -13.45
C ARG A 33 0.46 -0.52 -12.40
N LEU A 34 0.66 0.78 -12.16
CA LEU A 34 -0.16 1.57 -11.24
C LEU A 34 -1.59 1.73 -11.76
N ALA A 35 -1.80 1.87 -13.07
CA ALA A 35 -3.14 1.90 -13.66
C ALA A 35 -3.91 0.60 -13.43
N LEU A 36 -3.25 -0.55 -13.55
CA LEU A 36 -3.84 -1.85 -13.22
C LEU A 36 -4.16 -1.94 -11.72
N LEU A 37 -3.26 -1.47 -10.85
CA LEU A 37 -3.50 -1.43 -9.40
C LEU A 37 -4.78 -0.64 -9.08
N GLU A 38 -4.94 0.55 -9.66
CA GLU A 38 -6.14 1.36 -9.49
C GLU A 38 -7.40 0.60 -9.94
N GLN A 39 -7.37 0.02 -11.14
CA GLN A 39 -8.49 -0.77 -11.67
C GLN A 39 -8.90 -1.92 -10.74
N ILE A 40 -7.94 -2.57 -10.10
CA ILE A 40 -8.14 -3.75 -9.26
C ILE A 40 -8.67 -3.37 -7.88
N PHE A 41 -8.09 -2.35 -7.25
CA PHE A 41 -8.33 -2.05 -5.83
C PHE A 41 -9.35 -0.94 -5.61
N ASP A 42 -9.51 0.02 -6.53
CA ASP A 42 -10.42 1.15 -6.36
C ASP A 42 -11.86 0.77 -6.04
N PRO A 43 -12.50 -0.21 -6.70
CA PRO A 43 -13.90 -0.54 -6.42
C PRO A 43 -14.14 -0.91 -4.96
N LEU A 44 -13.22 -1.68 -4.37
CA LEU A 44 -13.30 -2.08 -2.97
C LEU A 44 -12.97 -0.91 -2.04
N SER A 45 -11.91 -0.17 -2.35
CA SER A 45 -11.46 0.99 -1.57
C SER A 45 -12.53 2.08 -1.48
N ARG A 46 -13.25 2.34 -2.58
CA ARG A 46 -14.37 3.29 -2.61
C ARG A 46 -15.50 2.84 -1.70
N ARG A 47 -15.88 1.56 -1.74
CA ARG A 47 -16.91 0.99 -0.86
C ARG A 47 -16.52 1.12 0.62
N ARG A 48 -15.26 0.88 0.96
CA ARG A 48 -14.72 0.99 2.31
C ARG A 48 -14.69 2.41 2.85
N ARG A 49 -14.80 3.41 1.98
CA ARG A 49 -14.83 4.85 2.28
C ARG A 49 -16.22 5.48 2.07
N ASP A 50 -17.29 4.68 1.96
CA ASP A 50 -18.66 5.17 1.75
C ASP A 50 -19.14 6.12 2.87
N MET A 51 -18.51 6.05 4.04
CA MET A 51 -18.77 6.96 5.18
C MET A 51 -18.36 8.41 4.92
N VAL A 52 -17.52 8.69 3.93
CA VAL A 52 -17.08 10.05 3.60
C VAL A 52 -18.27 10.90 3.15
N GLN A 53 -18.44 12.07 3.78
CA GLN A 53 -19.58 12.96 3.56
C GLN A 53 -19.19 14.20 2.74
N PRO A 54 -20.13 14.81 2.01
CA PRO A 54 -19.94 16.13 1.44
C PRO A 54 -19.47 17.15 2.47
N GLY A 55 -18.56 18.03 2.09
CA GLY A 55 -18.00 19.07 2.95
C GLY A 55 -16.83 18.64 3.84
N TRP A 56 -16.50 17.34 3.88
CA TRP A 56 -15.38 16.85 4.67
C TRP A 56 -14.01 17.26 4.12
N ARG A 57 -13.04 17.36 5.03
CA ARG A 57 -11.61 17.46 4.70
C ARG A 57 -10.96 16.09 4.78
N CYS A 58 -10.40 15.66 3.68
CA CYS A 58 -9.73 14.36 3.59
C CYS A 58 -8.24 14.53 3.28
N LEU A 59 -7.40 13.67 3.87
CA LEU A 59 -5.99 13.53 3.55
C LEU A 59 -5.75 12.13 3.01
N GLU A 60 -5.18 12.02 1.82
CA GLU A 60 -4.64 10.77 1.30
C GLU A 60 -3.12 10.78 1.38
N VAL A 61 -2.56 9.76 2.04
CA VAL A 61 -1.11 9.60 2.22
C VAL A 61 -0.62 8.46 1.32
N GLY A 62 0.36 8.75 0.46
CA GLY A 62 0.82 7.81 -0.55
C GLY A 62 -0.19 7.68 -1.69
N ALA A 63 -0.61 8.80 -2.27
CA ALA A 63 -1.70 8.85 -3.25
C ALA A 63 -1.35 8.26 -4.62
N GLY A 64 -0.06 8.04 -4.92
CA GLY A 64 0.42 7.47 -6.17
C GLY A 64 -0.05 8.26 -7.39
N ARG A 65 -0.88 7.65 -8.27
CA ARG A 65 -1.48 8.34 -9.44
C ARG A 65 -2.71 9.18 -9.10
N GLY A 66 -3.25 9.06 -7.89
CA GLY A 66 -4.31 9.92 -7.38
C GLY A 66 -5.73 9.48 -7.68
N SER A 67 -6.00 8.25 -8.13
CA SER A 67 -7.37 7.78 -8.42
C SER A 67 -8.30 7.91 -7.22
N MET A 68 -7.81 7.61 -6.03
CA MET A 68 -8.59 7.75 -4.80
C MET A 68 -8.71 9.20 -4.37
N ALA A 69 -7.67 10.05 -4.55
CA ALA A 69 -7.75 11.49 -4.30
C ALA A 69 -8.83 12.16 -5.17
N VAL A 70 -8.87 11.83 -6.45
CA VAL A 70 -9.92 12.29 -7.38
C VAL A 70 -11.30 11.83 -6.92
N TRP A 71 -11.45 10.55 -6.57
CA TRP A 71 -12.71 10.04 -6.05
C TRP A 71 -13.14 10.73 -4.75
N LEU A 72 -12.22 10.96 -3.82
CA LEU A 72 -12.49 11.70 -2.58
C LEU A 72 -12.92 13.13 -2.88
N ALA A 73 -12.24 13.84 -3.80
CA ALA A 73 -12.59 15.20 -4.18
C ALA A 73 -14.00 15.30 -4.78
N GLN A 74 -14.39 14.33 -5.60
CA GLN A 74 -15.76 14.20 -6.12
C GLN A 74 -16.76 13.91 -5.00
N ARG A 75 -16.41 13.03 -4.06
CA ARG A 75 -17.28 12.59 -2.97
C ARG A 75 -17.57 13.71 -1.98
N VAL A 76 -16.55 14.48 -1.58
CA VAL A 76 -16.72 15.61 -0.64
C VAL A 76 -17.34 16.83 -1.30
N GLY A 77 -17.29 16.91 -2.61
CA GLY A 77 -17.89 17.99 -3.39
C GLY A 77 -17.24 19.37 -3.19
N PRO A 78 -17.82 20.44 -3.73
CA PRO A 78 -17.20 21.75 -3.78
C PRO A 78 -17.06 22.45 -2.41
N SER A 79 -17.78 22.00 -1.39
CA SER A 79 -17.65 22.49 -0.01
C SER A 79 -16.62 21.73 0.82
N GLY A 80 -16.14 20.58 0.33
CA GLY A 80 -15.10 19.80 0.94
C GLY A 80 -13.72 20.13 0.37
N HIS A 81 -12.70 19.47 0.92
CA HIS A 81 -11.32 19.66 0.48
C HIS A 81 -10.52 18.37 0.64
N VAL A 82 -9.69 18.04 -0.34
CA VAL A 82 -8.80 16.89 -0.30
C VAL A 82 -7.35 17.36 -0.41
N VAL A 83 -6.50 16.82 0.45
CA VAL A 83 -5.06 16.92 0.32
C VAL A 83 -4.53 15.56 -0.09
N ALA A 84 -3.87 15.47 -1.23
CA ALA A 84 -3.19 14.27 -1.70
C ALA A 84 -1.69 14.43 -1.52
N THR A 85 -1.07 13.47 -0.84
CA THR A 85 0.37 13.52 -0.59
C THR A 85 1.07 12.28 -1.12
N ASP A 86 2.25 12.50 -1.65
CA ASP A 86 3.20 11.44 -1.98
C ASP A 86 4.62 12.01 -1.83
N VAL A 87 5.61 11.13 -1.78
CA VAL A 87 7.02 11.52 -1.85
C VAL A 87 7.44 11.86 -3.28
N ASP A 88 6.68 11.36 -4.28
CA ASP A 88 6.76 11.73 -5.70
C ASP A 88 5.37 12.17 -6.20
N VAL A 89 5.25 13.43 -6.56
CA VAL A 89 3.98 14.03 -6.99
C VAL A 89 3.82 14.16 -8.51
N GLY A 90 4.75 13.59 -9.28
CA GLY A 90 4.76 13.76 -10.74
C GLY A 90 3.46 13.35 -11.44
N TYR A 91 2.75 12.34 -10.93
CA TYR A 91 1.41 11.98 -11.42
C TYR A 91 0.33 12.90 -10.86
N LEU A 92 0.44 13.31 -9.61
CA LEU A 92 -0.58 14.12 -8.91
C LEU A 92 -0.65 15.54 -9.44
N GLU A 93 0.49 16.13 -9.86
CA GLU A 93 0.56 17.49 -10.41
C GLU A 93 -0.24 17.65 -11.72
N GLN A 94 -0.61 16.55 -12.37
CA GLN A 94 -1.44 16.56 -13.57
C GLN A 94 -2.94 16.64 -13.26
N LEU A 95 -3.32 16.53 -11.98
CA LEU A 95 -4.71 16.57 -11.55
C LEU A 95 -5.15 18.02 -11.34
N ASP A 96 -6.18 18.43 -12.06
CA ASP A 96 -6.77 19.80 -11.97
C ASP A 96 -8.20 19.71 -11.43
N LEU A 97 -8.33 19.79 -10.10
CA LEU A 97 -9.62 19.79 -9.40
C LEU A 97 -9.63 20.92 -8.37
N PRO A 98 -10.66 21.80 -8.34
CA PRO A 98 -10.66 23.03 -7.53
C PRO A 98 -10.63 22.78 -6.02
N ASN A 99 -10.97 21.56 -5.57
CA ASN A 99 -10.98 21.14 -4.16
C ASN A 99 -9.94 20.06 -3.84
N LEU A 100 -8.93 19.87 -4.70
CA LEU A 100 -7.81 18.97 -4.51
C LEU A 100 -6.50 19.76 -4.42
N GLU A 101 -5.81 19.64 -3.32
CA GLU A 101 -4.47 20.19 -3.09
C GLU A 101 -3.45 19.03 -3.15
N VAL A 102 -2.39 19.21 -3.93
CA VAL A 102 -1.29 18.26 -4.03
C VAL A 102 -0.10 18.78 -3.24
N VAL A 103 0.44 17.93 -2.36
CA VAL A 103 1.57 18.29 -1.50
C VAL A 103 2.63 17.20 -1.55
N GLN A 104 3.82 17.51 -2.03
CA GLN A 104 4.95 16.59 -1.87
C GLN A 104 5.31 16.50 -0.38
N HIS A 105 5.17 15.27 0.18
CA HIS A 105 5.34 15.09 1.63
C HIS A 105 5.73 13.64 1.98
N ASN A 106 6.77 13.53 2.77
CA ASN A 106 7.15 12.27 3.41
C ASN A 106 6.52 12.18 4.81
N ILE A 107 5.52 11.33 4.97
CA ILE A 107 4.81 11.17 6.25
C ILE A 107 5.73 10.81 7.41
N LEU A 108 6.88 10.24 7.17
CA LEU A 108 7.83 9.85 8.21
C LEU A 108 8.74 10.99 8.68
N GLU A 109 9.10 11.92 7.78
CA GLU A 109 10.20 12.84 8.01
C GLU A 109 9.79 14.32 7.98
N ASP A 110 8.88 14.70 7.06
CA ASP A 110 8.55 16.11 6.85
C ASP A 110 7.68 16.70 7.97
N PRO A 111 7.72 18.02 8.20
CA PRO A 111 6.89 18.68 9.21
C PRO A 111 5.39 18.49 8.92
N LEU A 112 4.62 18.05 9.92
CA LEU A 112 3.16 17.88 9.78
C LEU A 112 2.41 19.20 9.63
N GLU A 113 3.00 20.32 10.01
CA GLU A 113 2.45 21.66 9.86
C GLU A 113 2.09 21.97 8.41
N LEU A 114 2.81 21.39 7.45
CA LEU A 114 2.51 21.46 6.02
C LEU A 114 1.14 20.87 5.67
N LEU A 115 0.67 19.89 6.45
CA LEU A 115 -0.61 19.21 6.29
C LEU A 115 -1.71 19.77 7.18
N ARG A 116 -1.44 20.83 7.98
CA ARG A 116 -2.41 21.39 8.95
C ARG A 116 -2.97 20.32 9.89
N PRO A 117 -2.15 19.75 10.78
CA PRO A 117 -2.54 18.65 11.66
C PRO A 117 -3.76 19.03 12.51
N GLY A 118 -4.56 18.02 12.86
CA GLY A 118 -5.77 18.21 13.64
C GLY A 118 -6.99 18.72 12.86
N SER A 119 -6.93 18.78 11.52
CA SER A 119 -7.98 19.40 10.70
C SER A 119 -8.77 18.43 9.80
N PHE A 120 -8.37 17.16 9.69
CA PHE A 120 -9.00 16.25 8.75
C PHE A 120 -10.10 15.41 9.40
N ASP A 121 -11.22 15.25 8.69
CA ASP A 121 -12.30 14.34 9.02
C ASP A 121 -11.90 12.89 8.77
N VAL A 122 -11.16 12.67 7.66
CA VAL A 122 -10.59 11.38 7.28
C VAL A 122 -9.15 11.55 6.86
N VAL A 123 -8.28 10.66 7.35
CA VAL A 123 -6.95 10.40 6.82
C VAL A 123 -6.95 8.97 6.30
N CYS A 124 -6.45 8.74 5.10
CA CYS A 124 -6.40 7.40 4.54
C CYS A 124 -5.08 7.12 3.80
N SER A 125 -4.77 5.83 3.73
CA SER A 125 -3.69 5.28 2.89
C SER A 125 -4.11 3.94 2.31
N ARG A 126 -3.40 3.51 1.26
CA ARG A 126 -3.59 2.20 0.65
C ARG A 126 -2.29 1.65 0.11
N LEU A 127 -1.95 0.42 0.48
CA LEU A 127 -0.75 -0.30 0.05
C LEU A 127 0.53 0.54 0.23
N LEU A 128 0.58 1.28 1.35
CA LEU A 128 1.68 2.18 1.71
C LEU A 128 2.50 1.62 2.86
N LEU A 129 1.83 1.24 3.95
CA LEU A 129 2.51 1.01 5.23
C LEU A 129 3.38 -0.25 5.20
N PHE A 130 3.04 -1.27 4.40
CA PHE A 130 3.87 -2.46 4.26
C PHE A 130 5.26 -2.17 3.66
N HIS A 131 5.45 -1.01 3.01
CA HIS A 131 6.75 -0.52 2.53
C HIS A 131 7.60 0.15 3.62
N LEU A 132 7.03 0.45 4.79
CA LEU A 132 7.68 1.25 5.83
C LEU A 132 8.22 0.39 6.97
N VAL A 133 8.84 -0.74 6.64
CA VAL A 133 9.32 -1.75 7.60
C VAL A 133 10.05 -1.12 8.80
N GLY A 134 9.57 -1.44 10.01
CA GLY A 134 10.10 -0.91 11.28
C GLY A 134 9.68 0.53 11.59
N ARG A 135 8.93 1.21 10.71
CA ARG A 135 8.48 2.61 10.90
C ARG A 135 6.97 2.79 10.74
N GLN A 136 6.22 1.70 10.56
CA GLN A 136 4.77 1.72 10.34
C GLN A 136 4.02 2.40 11.49
N GLU A 137 4.38 2.09 12.73
CA GLU A 137 3.77 2.70 13.93
C GLU A 137 4.00 4.21 13.97
N LYS A 138 5.21 4.69 13.62
CA LYS A 138 5.50 6.12 13.48
C LYS A 138 4.60 6.76 12.42
N ALA A 139 4.43 6.12 11.26
CA ALA A 139 3.58 6.63 10.19
C ALA A 139 2.12 6.73 10.65
N ILE A 140 1.56 5.67 11.24
CA ILE A 140 0.19 5.63 11.77
C ILE A 140 -0.03 6.73 12.82
N ALA A 141 0.90 6.89 13.77
CA ALA A 141 0.81 7.92 14.79
C ALA A 141 0.81 9.34 14.20
N ARG A 142 1.61 9.59 13.17
CA ARG A 142 1.65 10.88 12.46
C ARG A 142 0.38 11.12 11.65
N MET A 143 -0.15 10.10 10.98
CA MET A 143 -1.43 10.17 10.29
C MET A 143 -2.57 10.47 11.27
N ALA A 144 -2.59 9.81 12.45
CA ALA A 144 -3.57 10.07 13.48
C ALA A 144 -3.50 11.52 14.03
N GLN A 145 -2.30 12.14 14.10
CA GLN A 145 -2.14 13.54 14.47
C GLN A 145 -2.79 14.50 13.48
N CYS A 146 -2.89 14.13 12.20
CA CYS A 146 -3.56 14.93 11.17
C CYS A 146 -5.09 14.98 11.36
N LEU A 147 -5.69 13.96 11.99
CA LEU A 147 -7.13 13.91 12.24
C LEU A 147 -7.59 14.97 13.23
N ARG A 148 -8.77 15.56 13.01
CA ARG A 148 -9.46 16.29 14.06
C ARG A 148 -9.95 15.32 15.16
N PRO A 149 -10.27 15.79 16.37
CA PRO A 149 -10.97 14.97 17.36
C PRO A 149 -12.23 14.34 16.76
N GLY A 150 -12.40 13.03 16.91
CA GLY A 150 -13.48 12.25 16.33
C GLY A 150 -13.36 11.95 14.83
N GLY A 151 -12.27 12.33 14.17
CA GLY A 151 -11.96 11.97 12.78
C GLY A 151 -11.51 10.50 12.65
N TRP A 152 -11.53 9.96 11.42
CA TRP A 152 -11.24 8.57 11.12
C TRP A 152 -9.93 8.38 10.37
N LEU A 153 -9.09 7.46 10.84
CA LEU A 153 -8.01 6.87 10.06
C LEU A 153 -8.51 5.61 9.35
N ILE A 154 -8.22 5.49 8.06
CA ILE A 154 -8.55 4.31 7.26
C ILE A 154 -7.27 3.86 6.55
N ASP A 155 -6.81 2.66 6.85
CA ASP A 155 -5.69 2.06 6.12
C ASP A 155 -6.10 0.75 5.46
N GLU A 156 -5.62 0.55 4.23
CA GLU A 156 -5.79 -0.69 3.48
C GLU A 156 -4.43 -1.24 3.10
N ASP A 157 -4.11 -2.41 3.67
CA ASP A 157 -2.85 -3.05 3.36
C ASP A 157 -2.98 -4.57 3.21
N ALA A 158 -2.07 -5.17 2.48
CA ALA A 158 -2.18 -6.54 2.06
C ALA A 158 -1.46 -7.52 3.00
N ASP A 159 -1.98 -8.75 3.02
CA ASP A 159 -1.28 -9.94 3.43
C ASP A 159 -0.99 -10.80 2.18
N TRP A 160 0.26 -10.81 1.80
CA TRP A 160 0.75 -11.55 0.64
C TRP A 160 1.05 -13.02 0.93
N GLY A 161 0.78 -13.51 2.14
CA GLY A 161 0.90 -14.93 2.51
C GLY A 161 -0.23 -15.80 1.97
N THR A 162 -1.27 -15.22 1.35
CA THR A 162 -2.43 -15.94 0.84
C THR A 162 -2.40 -16.25 -0.67
N PRO A 163 -1.79 -15.44 -1.57
CA PRO A 163 -1.81 -15.73 -3.00
C PRO A 163 -1.28 -17.12 -3.35
N GLY A 164 -1.85 -17.71 -4.38
CA GLY A 164 -1.42 -19.01 -4.87
C GLY A 164 -2.47 -19.66 -5.78
N SER A 165 -2.13 -20.78 -6.42
CA SER A 165 -3.12 -21.60 -7.10
C SER A 165 -4.15 -22.11 -6.08
N VAL A 166 -5.42 -22.14 -6.46
CA VAL A 166 -6.47 -22.78 -5.62
C VAL A 166 -6.36 -24.30 -5.61
N ASP A 167 -5.63 -24.88 -6.56
CA ASP A 167 -5.25 -26.28 -6.56
C ASP A 167 -3.93 -26.48 -5.81
N PRO A 168 -3.93 -27.08 -4.62
CA PRO A 168 -2.71 -27.30 -3.83
C PRO A 168 -1.69 -28.24 -4.51
N SER A 169 -2.11 -29.03 -5.49
CA SER A 169 -1.23 -29.92 -6.26
C SER A 169 -0.51 -29.17 -7.40
N HIS A 170 -0.91 -27.95 -7.71
CA HIS A 170 -0.29 -27.18 -8.77
C HIS A 170 1.17 -26.83 -8.40
N PRO A 171 2.15 -27.08 -9.29
CA PRO A 171 3.56 -26.84 -8.98
C PRO A 171 3.86 -25.40 -8.53
N GLY A 172 3.17 -24.39 -9.10
CA GLY A 172 3.34 -22.99 -8.73
C GLY A 172 2.81 -22.66 -7.33
N HIS A 173 1.80 -23.40 -6.84
CA HIS A 173 1.29 -23.23 -5.47
C HIS A 173 2.38 -23.51 -4.43
N GLN A 174 3.01 -24.66 -4.52
CA GLN A 174 4.04 -25.06 -3.57
C GLN A 174 5.24 -24.10 -3.60
N VAL A 175 5.73 -23.76 -4.78
CA VAL A 175 6.89 -22.88 -4.96
C VAL A 175 6.60 -21.50 -4.36
N TYR A 176 5.41 -20.94 -4.59
CA TYR A 176 5.02 -19.66 -4.00
C TYR A 176 5.01 -19.73 -2.47
N HIS A 177 4.37 -20.72 -1.89
CA HIS A 177 4.30 -20.86 -0.43
C HIS A 177 5.66 -21.11 0.22
N ASP A 178 6.56 -21.84 -0.44
CA ASP A 178 7.90 -22.08 0.07
C ASP A 178 8.75 -20.78 0.03
N ALA A 179 8.63 -19.99 -1.02
CA ALA A 179 9.27 -18.67 -1.12
C ALA A 179 8.77 -17.70 -0.02
N TRP A 180 7.48 -17.77 0.32
CA TRP A 180 6.89 -16.96 1.38
C TRP A 180 7.30 -17.37 2.79
N ARG A 181 7.49 -18.66 3.06
CA ARG A 181 8.00 -19.15 4.35
C ARG A 181 9.40 -18.62 4.66
N ASN A 182 10.18 -18.34 3.63
CA ASN A 182 11.48 -17.68 3.75
C ASN A 182 11.31 -16.15 3.72
N GLY A 183 10.48 -15.61 4.62
CA GLY A 183 10.10 -14.18 4.69
C GLY A 183 11.22 -13.17 4.53
N ASP A 184 12.47 -13.59 4.71
CA ASP A 184 13.68 -12.79 4.51
C ASP A 184 13.76 -12.16 3.11
N TRP A 185 13.19 -12.82 2.09
CA TRP A 185 13.20 -12.28 0.72
C TRP A 185 12.46 -10.94 0.61
N TRP A 186 11.32 -10.83 1.28
CA TRP A 186 10.50 -9.61 1.29
C TRP A 186 11.06 -8.55 2.22
N ILE A 187 11.41 -8.97 3.44
CA ILE A 187 11.96 -8.08 4.47
C ILE A 187 13.28 -7.46 4.00
N SER A 188 14.16 -8.24 3.35
CA SER A 188 15.43 -7.72 2.80
C SER A 188 15.24 -6.70 1.68
N ARG A 189 14.04 -6.68 1.06
CA ARG A 189 13.65 -5.69 0.03
C ARG A 189 12.85 -4.52 0.59
N GLY A 190 12.66 -4.46 1.91
CA GLY A 190 11.97 -3.37 2.57
C GLY A 190 10.45 -3.51 2.59
N TYR A 191 9.93 -4.75 2.48
CA TYR A 191 8.50 -5.04 2.53
C TYR A 191 8.14 -5.90 3.74
N ASP A 192 7.03 -5.57 4.39
CA ASP A 192 6.41 -6.44 5.38
C ASP A 192 5.25 -7.21 4.73
N PRO A 193 5.48 -8.46 4.30
CA PRO A 193 4.53 -9.18 3.46
C PRO A 193 3.20 -9.52 4.15
N VAL A 194 3.15 -9.49 5.46
CA VAL A 194 1.94 -9.82 6.24
C VAL A 194 1.44 -8.63 7.06
N PHE A 195 1.78 -7.42 6.61
CA PHE A 195 1.53 -6.22 7.37
C PHE A 195 0.05 -5.98 7.68
N GLY A 196 -0.84 -6.22 6.73
CA GLY A 196 -2.29 -6.00 6.89
C GLY A 196 -2.87 -6.63 8.16
N ARG A 197 -2.35 -7.78 8.60
CA ARG A 197 -2.77 -8.45 9.86
C ARG A 197 -2.44 -7.65 11.12
N LYS A 198 -1.45 -6.76 11.05
CA LYS A 198 -0.93 -6.02 12.22
C LYS A 198 -1.71 -4.73 12.48
N LEU A 199 -2.51 -4.27 11.53
CA LEU A 199 -3.20 -2.99 11.57
C LEU A 199 -4.02 -2.77 12.86
N PRO A 200 -4.90 -3.70 13.31
CA PRO A 200 -5.71 -3.44 14.51
C PRO A 200 -4.86 -3.13 15.74
N ALA A 201 -3.85 -3.97 16.00
CA ALA A 201 -2.98 -3.79 17.16
C ALA A 201 -2.12 -2.52 17.06
N LEU A 202 -1.72 -2.12 15.84
CA LEU A 202 -1.00 -0.86 15.62
C LEU A 202 -1.90 0.35 15.86
N PHE A 203 -3.14 0.30 15.41
CA PHE A 203 -4.12 1.36 15.62
C PHE A 203 -4.39 1.55 17.13
N GLU A 204 -4.59 0.46 17.88
CA GLU A 204 -4.73 0.50 19.35
C GLU A 204 -3.53 1.16 20.02
N ARG A 205 -2.30 0.74 19.66
CA ARG A 205 -1.07 1.32 20.20
C ARG A 205 -0.89 2.80 19.87
N CYS A 206 -1.43 3.25 18.74
CA CYS A 206 -1.41 4.65 18.34
C CYS A 206 -2.54 5.48 18.97
N GLY A 207 -3.33 4.89 19.89
CA GLY A 207 -4.39 5.58 20.64
C GLY A 207 -5.65 5.87 19.83
N LEU A 208 -5.89 5.09 18.78
CA LEU A 208 -7.17 5.13 18.05
C LEU A 208 -8.20 4.26 18.77
N GLU A 209 -9.46 4.68 18.70
CA GLU A 209 -10.61 4.05 19.34
C GLU A 209 -11.61 3.55 18.27
N GLU A 210 -12.70 2.90 18.68
CA GLU A 210 -13.75 2.37 17.80
C GLU A 210 -13.18 1.57 16.61
N ILE A 211 -12.14 0.78 16.86
CA ILE A 211 -11.42 0.07 15.81
C ILE A 211 -12.32 -0.96 15.15
N ARG A 212 -12.39 -0.90 13.82
CA ARG A 212 -13.05 -1.88 12.96
C ARG A 212 -12.02 -2.45 12.02
N HIS A 213 -12.18 -3.73 11.70
CA HIS A 213 -11.26 -4.41 10.80
C HIS A 213 -12.03 -5.40 9.94
N GLU A 214 -11.75 -5.41 8.66
CA GLU A 214 -12.19 -6.45 7.74
C GLU A 214 -11.04 -6.94 6.89
N ALA A 215 -11.16 -8.15 6.37
CA ALA A 215 -10.23 -8.71 5.41
C ALA A 215 -11.02 -9.44 4.32
N SER A 216 -10.60 -9.27 3.07
CA SER A 216 -11.26 -9.90 1.92
C SER A 216 -10.26 -10.36 0.89
N THR A 217 -10.60 -11.44 0.21
CA THR A 217 -9.86 -11.96 -0.94
C THR A 217 -10.84 -12.46 -2.00
N GLU A 218 -10.34 -12.71 -3.19
CA GLU A 218 -11.10 -13.25 -4.31
C GLU A 218 -10.32 -14.36 -5.00
N VAL A 219 -11.06 -15.26 -5.65
CA VAL A 219 -10.48 -16.22 -6.59
C VAL A 219 -10.68 -15.68 -7.99
N VAL A 220 -9.59 -15.56 -8.72
CA VAL A 220 -9.57 -15.02 -10.09
C VAL A 220 -8.81 -15.95 -11.04
N ARG A 221 -8.92 -15.71 -12.33
CA ARG A 221 -8.03 -16.38 -13.29
C ARG A 221 -6.63 -15.75 -13.26
N GLY A 222 -5.61 -16.58 -13.40
CA GLY A 222 -4.29 -16.12 -13.85
C GLY A 222 -4.47 -15.41 -15.20
N GLY A 223 -3.61 -14.44 -15.52
CA GLY A 223 -3.79 -13.60 -16.70
C GLY A 223 -4.98 -12.62 -16.66
N SER A 224 -5.81 -12.62 -15.60
CA SER A 224 -6.75 -11.53 -15.30
C SER A 224 -6.00 -10.22 -15.02
N PRO A 225 -6.66 -9.06 -14.94
CA PRO A 225 -6.00 -7.82 -14.58
C PRO A 225 -5.15 -7.96 -13.30
N TRP A 226 -5.67 -8.62 -12.27
CA TRP A 226 -4.91 -8.88 -11.04
C TRP A 226 -3.72 -9.84 -11.26
N GLY A 227 -3.95 -10.96 -11.96
CA GLY A 227 -2.89 -11.93 -12.23
C GLY A 227 -1.72 -11.32 -12.99
N ARG A 228 -2.01 -10.51 -14.03
CA ARG A 228 -0.98 -9.77 -14.77
C ARG A 228 -0.25 -8.76 -13.90
N TRP A 229 -1.00 -7.92 -13.18
CA TRP A 229 -0.42 -6.93 -12.29
C TRP A 229 0.51 -7.56 -11.24
N PHE A 230 0.08 -8.69 -10.66
CA PHE A 230 0.88 -9.39 -9.65
C PHE A 230 2.13 -10.04 -10.26
N ALA A 231 2.01 -10.69 -11.42
CA ALA A 231 3.14 -11.24 -12.16
C ALA A 231 4.16 -10.14 -12.52
N GLU A 232 3.72 -9.01 -13.06
CA GLU A 232 4.56 -7.85 -13.38
C GLU A 232 5.22 -7.27 -12.12
N THR A 233 4.49 -7.20 -11.01
CA THR A 233 5.03 -6.73 -9.73
C THR A 233 6.13 -7.64 -9.22
N LEU A 234 5.97 -8.94 -9.31
CA LEU A 234 6.99 -9.92 -8.93
C LEU A 234 8.25 -9.80 -9.79
N GLU A 235 8.09 -9.60 -11.10
CA GLU A 235 9.22 -9.38 -12.02
C GLU A 235 10.00 -8.11 -11.67
N VAL A 236 9.27 -7.03 -11.40
CA VAL A 236 9.86 -5.76 -10.96
C VAL A 236 10.64 -5.94 -9.66
N MET A 237 10.03 -6.57 -8.67
CA MET A 237 10.67 -6.81 -7.37
C MET A 237 11.91 -7.71 -7.48
N ASN A 238 11.88 -8.71 -8.36
CA ASN A 238 13.03 -9.56 -8.62
C ASN A 238 14.20 -8.78 -9.24
N THR A 239 13.91 -7.92 -10.21
CA THR A 239 14.90 -7.08 -10.89
C THR A 239 15.57 -6.08 -9.94
N LEU A 240 14.81 -5.51 -9.00
CA LEU A 240 15.28 -4.48 -8.06
C LEU A 240 16.01 -5.05 -6.84
N GLY A 241 15.93 -6.35 -6.62
CA GLY A 241 16.47 -7.03 -5.44
C GLY A 241 18.02 -7.07 -5.33
N GLY A 242 18.76 -6.59 -6.32
CA GLY A 242 20.19 -6.23 -6.24
C GLY A 242 21.20 -7.36 -6.04
N GLY A 243 20.79 -8.62 -6.08
CA GLY A 243 21.70 -9.77 -6.01
C GLY A 243 21.53 -10.70 -7.23
N ALA A 244 22.62 -11.29 -7.72
CA ALA A 244 22.52 -12.34 -8.71
C ALA A 244 21.78 -13.54 -8.09
N ALA A 245 20.53 -13.77 -8.51
CA ALA A 245 19.79 -14.96 -8.13
C ALA A 245 20.49 -16.20 -8.67
N SER A 246 20.53 -17.27 -7.88
CA SER A 246 21.01 -18.56 -8.40
C SER A 246 20.04 -19.05 -9.50
N GLU A 247 20.52 -19.94 -10.37
CA GLU A 247 19.69 -20.53 -11.42
C GLU A 247 18.43 -21.23 -10.86
N VAL A 248 18.52 -21.78 -9.65
CA VAL A 248 17.37 -22.41 -8.97
C VAL A 248 16.35 -21.35 -8.59
N GLN A 249 16.77 -20.27 -7.93
CA GLN A 249 15.91 -19.15 -7.55
C GLN A 249 15.25 -18.49 -8.77
N GLN A 250 15.99 -18.36 -9.87
CA GLN A 250 15.44 -17.81 -11.11
C GLN A 250 14.34 -18.71 -11.70
N ARG A 251 14.55 -20.04 -11.75
CA ARG A 251 13.53 -21.00 -12.21
C ARG A 251 12.29 -21.03 -11.31
N GLU A 252 12.49 -20.92 -10.01
CA GLU A 252 11.37 -20.85 -9.06
C GLU A 252 10.55 -19.58 -9.27
N HIS A 253 11.22 -18.44 -9.44
CA HIS A 253 10.57 -17.16 -9.74
C HIS A 253 9.76 -17.24 -11.05
N GLU A 254 10.34 -17.77 -12.12
CA GLU A 254 9.66 -17.95 -13.42
C GLU A 254 8.40 -18.82 -13.29
N ARG A 255 8.45 -19.88 -12.47
CA ARG A 255 7.26 -20.73 -12.19
C ARG A 255 6.16 -19.96 -11.46
N ILE A 256 6.53 -19.15 -10.48
CA ILE A 256 5.58 -18.32 -9.74
C ILE A 256 4.89 -17.33 -10.69
N VAL A 257 5.67 -16.58 -11.45
CA VAL A 257 5.17 -15.60 -12.44
C VAL A 257 4.25 -16.28 -13.45
N ALA A 258 4.68 -17.43 -14.02
CA ALA A 258 3.88 -18.21 -14.96
C ALA A 258 2.53 -18.64 -14.38
N THR A 259 2.48 -19.03 -13.10
CA THR A 259 1.23 -19.45 -12.43
C THR A 259 0.22 -18.32 -12.40
N PHE A 260 0.65 -17.08 -12.09
CA PHE A 260 -0.23 -15.93 -12.05
C PHE A 260 -0.56 -15.35 -13.44
N ALA A 261 0.27 -15.61 -14.42
CA ALA A 261 0.04 -15.19 -15.81
C ALA A 261 -0.84 -16.17 -16.60
N ASP A 262 -0.95 -17.44 -16.22
CA ASP A 262 -1.64 -18.48 -16.97
C ASP A 262 -3.17 -18.38 -16.82
N PRO A 263 -3.92 -18.03 -17.90
CA PRO A 263 -5.38 -17.91 -17.85
C PRO A 263 -6.13 -19.23 -17.59
N SER A 264 -5.47 -20.38 -17.71
CA SER A 264 -6.05 -21.68 -17.36
C SER A 264 -6.06 -21.95 -15.86
N THR A 265 -5.22 -21.26 -15.09
CA THR A 265 -5.08 -21.45 -13.64
C THR A 265 -6.06 -20.56 -12.87
N TRP A 266 -6.71 -21.12 -11.84
CA TRP A 266 -7.41 -20.36 -10.84
C TRP A 266 -6.45 -20.00 -9.70
N VAL A 267 -6.43 -18.74 -9.31
CA VAL A 267 -5.54 -18.22 -8.28
C VAL A 267 -6.32 -17.47 -7.19
N LEU A 268 -5.90 -17.67 -5.97
CA LEU A 268 -6.35 -16.88 -4.82
C LEU A 268 -5.52 -15.60 -4.77
N ARG A 269 -6.16 -14.47 -4.56
CA ARG A 269 -5.51 -13.17 -4.37
C ARG A 269 -4.92 -13.02 -2.97
N GLU A 270 -4.26 -11.87 -2.74
CA GLU A 270 -3.92 -11.40 -1.40
C GLU A 270 -5.15 -11.32 -0.49
N LEU A 271 -4.93 -11.44 0.80
CA LEU A 271 -5.92 -11.03 1.77
C LEU A 271 -5.75 -9.53 2.02
N LEU A 272 -6.64 -8.72 1.44
CA LEU A 272 -6.61 -7.28 1.60
C LEU A 272 -7.33 -6.89 2.88
N HIS A 273 -6.57 -6.44 3.85
CA HIS A 273 -7.07 -5.93 5.11
C HIS A 273 -7.47 -4.46 4.97
N ALA A 274 -8.52 -4.06 5.68
CA ALA A 274 -8.84 -2.67 5.93
C ALA A 274 -9.08 -2.47 7.42
N CYS A 275 -8.53 -1.41 7.96
CA CYS A 275 -8.69 -1.04 9.35
C CYS A 275 -9.17 0.42 9.45
N TRP A 276 -10.18 0.63 10.26
CA TRP A 276 -10.70 1.94 10.63
C TRP A 276 -10.42 2.17 12.11
N GLY A 277 -9.97 3.35 12.44
CA GLY A 277 -9.81 3.75 13.83
C GLY A 277 -10.17 5.22 13.99
N ARG A 278 -10.76 5.58 15.09
CA ARG A 278 -11.23 6.94 15.37
C ARG A 278 -10.28 7.64 16.33
N ARG A 279 -9.90 8.88 16.01
CA ARG A 279 -9.20 9.71 17.00
C ARG A 279 -10.15 10.05 18.15
N ALA A 280 -9.71 9.87 19.40
CA ALA A 280 -10.49 10.23 20.58
C ALA A 280 -11.07 11.64 20.46
N GLY A 281 -12.31 11.82 20.85
CA GLY A 281 -12.93 13.13 21.00
C GLY A 281 -12.20 13.93 22.09
N GLN A 282 -12.22 15.27 22.01
CA GLN A 282 -11.87 16.06 23.19
C GLN A 282 -12.95 15.73 24.24
N GLY A 283 -12.54 15.22 25.40
CA GLY A 283 -13.47 14.92 26.49
C GLY A 283 -14.33 16.14 26.79
N ALA A 284 -15.63 15.87 26.94
CA ALA A 284 -16.59 16.86 27.37
C ALA A 284 -16.31 17.32 28.80
#